data_7e4081118977050154896b7d9058a7ec
#
_entry.id   7e4081118977050154896b7d9058a7ec
#
_cell.length_a   1.000
_cell.length_b   1.000
_cell.length_c   1.000
_cell.angle_alpha   90.00
_cell.angle_beta   90.00
_cell.angle_gamma   90.00
#
_symmetry.space_group_name_H-M   'P 1'
#
loop_
_entity.id
_entity.type
_entity.pdbx_description
1 polymer ?
#
loop_
_entity_poly.entity_id
_entity_poly.type
_entity_poly.pdbx_seq_one_letter_code
_entity_poly.pdbx_strand_id
1 'polypeptide(L)'
;MIWVSEQHLVPFFAESLYMVPILKRTMQRLIAATLMLTMMTAAFAGCTGGDDDGLTQDDVDQAREEGRLAGIAEATPVSTLDTIMARDSLKCGVKESQWGMGFLSTDGVRSGLDIEYCKAIAAAIGLDPMTQIEWIPASSQDRFEKLASEEIDVLIRTTTWTTSRDADLNADFAGINFYDGQGILIRGDAVNNPGADSYTSSALSGANICVGTGTTTEGNLADWNTVNSVGAPVVGVADAAEGTQTLVA
;
A
#
# COMPACT_ATOMS: atom_id res chain seq x y z
N MET A 1 15.77 -13.07 24.05
CA MET A 1 14.86 -12.41 23.10
C MET A 1 15.47 -12.48 21.72
N ILE A 2 14.68 -12.70 20.69
CA ILE A 2 15.13 -12.96 19.32
C ILE A 2 14.39 -12.00 18.40
N TRP A 3 15.09 -11.37 17.47
CA TRP A 3 14.55 -10.44 16.49
C TRP A 3 14.53 -11.07 15.11
N VAL A 4 13.42 -10.95 14.37
CA VAL A 4 13.29 -11.44 13.00
C VAL A 4 13.15 -10.25 12.06
N SER A 5 14.11 -10.05 11.16
CA SER A 5 14.07 -9.03 10.11
C SER A 5 13.67 -9.65 8.77
N GLU A 6 13.10 -8.85 7.89
CA GLU A 6 12.67 -9.32 6.56
C GLU A 6 13.88 -9.59 5.66
N GLN A 7 14.16 -10.88 5.38
CA GLN A 7 15.12 -11.34 4.36
C GLN A 7 14.80 -12.76 3.84
N HIS A 8 14.68 -12.95 2.57
CA HIS A 8 14.14 -13.98 1.66
C HIS A 8 13.84 -15.40 2.12
N LEU A 9 12.70 -15.90 1.65
CA LEU A 9 12.57 -17.24 1.04
C LEU A 9 11.40 -17.27 0.03
N VAL A 10 11.67 -17.80 -1.15
CA VAL A 10 10.75 -17.90 -2.30
C VAL A 10 9.64 -18.90 -2.01
N PRO A 11 8.39 -18.63 -2.40
CA PRO A 11 7.28 -19.54 -2.14
C PRO A 11 7.04 -20.51 -3.28
N PHE A 12 6.65 -21.71 -2.90
CA PHE A 12 5.96 -22.63 -3.79
C PHE A 12 4.52 -22.81 -3.28
N PHE A 13 3.56 -22.73 -4.21
CA PHE A 13 2.12 -22.96 -4.11
C PHE A 13 1.20 -21.77 -3.74
N ALA A 14 0.48 -21.32 -4.74
CA ALA A 14 -0.92 -20.96 -4.64
C ALA A 14 -1.60 -21.05 -6.02
N GLU A 15 -2.29 -22.12 -6.28
CA GLU A 15 -3.46 -22.09 -7.15
C GLU A 15 -4.70 -22.07 -6.26
N SER A 16 -5.52 -21.03 -6.33
CA SER A 16 -6.99 -21.11 -6.43
C SER A 16 -7.68 -19.83 -5.98
N LEU A 17 -8.52 -19.38 -6.83
CA LEU A 17 -9.74 -18.56 -6.74
C LEU A 17 -9.68 -17.17 -7.38
N TYR A 18 -9.77 -17.20 -8.71
CA TYR A 18 -10.31 -16.06 -9.47
C TYR A 18 -11.85 -16.12 -9.46
N MET A 19 -12.55 -15.43 -8.57
CA MET A 19 -14.00 -15.23 -8.74
C MET A 19 -14.67 -14.03 -8.02
N VAL A 20 -13.96 -13.12 -7.37
CA VAL A 20 -14.59 -12.03 -6.61
C VAL A 20 -14.59 -10.64 -7.30
N PRO A 21 -13.66 -10.26 -8.18
CA PRO A 21 -13.71 -8.90 -8.77
C PRO A 21 -14.83 -8.69 -9.78
N ILE A 22 -15.33 -9.74 -10.41
CA ILE A 22 -16.37 -9.63 -11.46
C ILE A 22 -17.73 -9.22 -10.87
N LEU A 23 -18.06 -9.68 -9.67
CA LEU A 23 -19.36 -9.41 -9.03
C LEU A 23 -19.49 -7.96 -8.58
N LYS A 24 -18.41 -7.35 -8.08
CA LYS A 24 -18.40 -5.96 -7.61
C LYS A 24 -18.54 -4.96 -8.78
N ARG A 25 -17.85 -5.21 -9.88
CA ARG A 25 -17.94 -4.40 -11.11
C ARG A 25 -19.32 -4.53 -11.78
N THR A 26 -19.93 -5.70 -11.72
CA THR A 26 -21.26 -5.93 -12.28
C THR A 26 -22.34 -5.23 -11.47
N MET A 27 -22.22 -5.22 -10.14
CA MET A 27 -23.16 -4.52 -9.25
C MET A 27 -23.08 -3.00 -9.37
N GLN A 28 -21.89 -2.43 -9.51
CA GLN A 28 -21.69 -1.00 -9.76
C GLN A 28 -22.26 -0.58 -11.13
N ARG A 29 -22.11 -1.42 -12.17
CA ARG A 29 -22.71 -1.16 -13.50
C ARG A 29 -24.22 -1.25 -13.49
N LEU A 30 -24.80 -2.15 -12.71
CA LEU A 30 -26.26 -2.26 -12.54
C LEU A 30 -26.85 -1.06 -11.80
N ILE A 31 -26.18 -0.54 -10.77
CA ILE A 31 -26.61 0.66 -10.04
C ILE A 31 -26.55 1.91 -10.94
N ALA A 32 -25.48 2.06 -11.73
CA ALA A 32 -25.36 3.15 -12.69
C ALA A 32 -26.42 3.08 -13.79
N ALA A 33 -26.73 1.87 -14.30
CA ALA A 33 -27.76 1.68 -15.32
C ALA A 33 -29.18 1.95 -14.79
N THR A 34 -29.47 1.59 -13.53
CA THR A 34 -30.78 1.91 -12.90
C THR A 34 -30.94 3.39 -12.61
N LEU A 35 -29.90 4.09 -12.19
CA LEU A 35 -29.91 5.56 -12.00
C LEU A 35 -30.11 6.30 -13.34
N MET A 36 -29.48 5.86 -14.43
CA MET A 36 -29.72 6.44 -15.77
C MET A 36 -31.16 6.21 -16.25
N LEU A 37 -31.72 5.03 -15.98
CA LEU A 37 -33.08 4.71 -16.40
C LEU A 37 -34.13 5.54 -15.65
N THR A 38 -33.89 5.83 -14.34
CA THR A 38 -34.81 6.68 -13.56
C THR A 38 -34.70 8.15 -13.94
N MET A 39 -33.56 8.66 -14.38
CA MET A 39 -33.40 10.03 -14.91
C MET A 39 -34.10 10.16 -16.29
N MET A 40 -34.09 9.15 -17.14
CA MET A 40 -34.79 9.19 -18.43
C MET A 40 -36.30 9.25 -18.28
N THR A 41 -36.90 8.63 -17.27
CA THR A 41 -38.36 8.69 -17.06
C THR A 41 -38.85 10.04 -16.51
N ALA A 42 -38.00 10.82 -15.82
CA ALA A 42 -38.35 12.14 -15.34
C ALA A 42 -38.40 13.22 -16.46
N ALA A 43 -37.68 12.99 -17.57
CA ALA A 43 -37.61 13.93 -18.67
C ALA A 43 -38.91 13.85 -19.58
N PHE A 44 -39.71 12.81 -19.48
CA PHE A 44 -40.93 12.66 -20.30
C PHE A 44 -42.21 13.16 -19.65
N ALA A 45 -42.15 13.61 -18.37
CA ALA A 45 -43.35 14.05 -17.65
C ALA A 45 -43.62 15.58 -17.74
N GLY A 46 -42.85 16.33 -18.52
CA GLY A 46 -42.84 17.79 -18.49
C GLY A 46 -43.30 18.52 -19.78
N CYS A 47 -43.86 17.88 -20.78
CA CYS A 47 -44.31 18.55 -22.01
C CYS A 47 -45.78 18.36 -22.29
N THR A 48 -46.61 19.13 -21.57
CA THR A 48 -47.96 19.47 -22.12
C THR A 48 -48.20 20.96 -21.77
N GLY A 49 -48.04 21.82 -22.77
CA GLY A 49 -48.58 23.17 -22.73
C GLY A 49 -47.70 24.29 -23.29
N GLY A 50 -47.90 24.70 -24.55
CA GLY A 50 -47.99 26.08 -24.98
C GLY A 50 -46.73 26.77 -25.50
N ASP A 51 -46.86 27.11 -26.80
CA ASP A 51 -46.17 28.14 -27.58
C ASP A 51 -44.85 27.75 -28.32
N ASP A 52 -44.94 27.96 -29.63
CA ASP A 52 -44.03 27.63 -30.72
C ASP A 52 -42.66 28.40 -30.66
N ASP A 53 -41.79 28.01 -29.75
CA ASP A 53 -40.34 28.11 -29.95
C ASP A 53 -39.74 26.71 -29.64
N GLY A 54 -40.15 25.77 -30.48
CA GLY A 54 -39.77 24.35 -30.30
C GLY A 54 -38.27 24.18 -30.42
N LEU A 55 -37.65 23.60 -29.38
CA LEU A 55 -36.32 23.07 -29.44
C LEU A 55 -36.14 22.23 -30.72
N THR A 56 -35.15 22.57 -31.51
CA THR A 56 -34.85 21.83 -32.73
C THR A 56 -34.22 20.48 -32.37
N GLN A 57 -34.25 19.52 -33.28
CA GLN A 57 -33.55 18.25 -33.07
C GLN A 57 -32.07 18.47 -32.81
N ASP A 58 -31.48 19.49 -33.41
CA ASP A 58 -30.09 19.89 -33.20
C ASP A 58 -29.83 20.34 -31.77
N ASP A 59 -30.75 21.12 -31.14
CA ASP A 59 -30.63 21.54 -29.75
C ASP A 59 -30.69 20.35 -28.79
N VAL A 60 -31.55 19.36 -29.09
CA VAL A 60 -31.68 18.13 -28.29
C VAL A 60 -30.41 17.26 -28.43
N ASP A 61 -29.87 17.13 -29.65
CA ASP A 61 -28.66 16.35 -29.89
C ASP A 61 -27.42 17.04 -29.31
N GLN A 62 -27.34 18.37 -29.35
CA GLN A 62 -26.28 19.14 -28.68
C GLN A 62 -26.34 18.97 -27.15
N ALA A 63 -27.52 19.14 -26.54
CA ALA A 63 -27.68 18.96 -25.09
C ALA A 63 -27.37 17.53 -24.64
N ARG A 64 -27.72 16.52 -25.49
CA ARG A 64 -27.36 15.11 -25.21
C ARG A 64 -25.85 14.90 -25.24
N GLU A 65 -25.15 15.45 -26.24
CA GLU A 65 -23.70 15.31 -26.36
C GLU A 65 -22.98 16.07 -25.25
N GLU A 66 -23.42 17.28 -24.90
CA GLU A 66 -22.88 18.03 -23.76
C GLU A 66 -23.06 17.27 -22.45
N GLY A 67 -24.25 16.69 -22.20
CA GLY A 67 -24.53 15.85 -21.05
C GLY A 67 -23.68 14.57 -21.03
N ARG A 68 -23.46 13.96 -22.20
CA ARG A 68 -22.59 12.79 -22.34
C ARG A 68 -21.13 13.14 -22.00
N LEU A 69 -20.61 14.24 -22.52
CA LEU A 69 -19.24 14.72 -22.27
C LEU A 69 -19.05 15.13 -20.82
N ALA A 70 -20.03 15.83 -20.23
CA ALA A 70 -20.00 16.18 -18.82
C ALA A 70 -20.01 14.94 -17.92
N GLY A 71 -20.86 13.97 -18.23
CA GLY A 71 -20.91 12.70 -17.50
C GLY A 71 -19.63 11.87 -17.61
N ILE A 72 -18.96 11.89 -18.77
CA ILE A 72 -17.64 11.24 -18.93
C ILE A 72 -16.58 11.99 -18.11
N ALA A 73 -16.58 13.32 -18.14
CA ALA A 73 -15.62 14.13 -17.37
C ALA A 73 -15.80 13.92 -15.86
N GLU A 74 -17.05 13.84 -15.37
CA GLU A 74 -17.35 13.58 -13.97
C GLU A 74 -17.02 12.12 -13.55
N ALA A 75 -17.19 11.17 -14.48
CA ALA A 75 -16.91 9.75 -14.25
C ALA A 75 -15.41 9.38 -14.43
N THR A 76 -14.59 10.28 -14.97
CA THR A 76 -13.16 10.02 -15.14
C THR A 76 -12.47 10.34 -13.81
N PRO A 77 -11.93 9.35 -13.10
CA PRO A 77 -11.19 9.62 -11.87
C PRO A 77 -9.99 10.53 -12.20
N VAL A 78 -9.81 11.58 -11.41
CA VAL A 78 -8.61 12.42 -11.49
C VAL A 78 -7.40 11.54 -11.24
N SER A 79 -6.41 11.58 -12.12
CA SER A 79 -5.22 10.75 -11.92
C SER A 79 -4.41 11.26 -10.73
N THR A 80 -3.75 10.36 -10.02
CA THR A 80 -2.83 10.73 -8.93
C THR A 80 -1.75 11.69 -9.43
N LEU A 81 -1.27 11.52 -10.67
CA LEU A 81 -0.29 12.43 -11.27
C LEU A 81 -0.86 13.83 -11.44
N ASP A 82 -2.10 13.99 -11.95
CA ASP A 82 -2.72 15.30 -12.10
C ASP A 82 -2.90 15.99 -10.74
N THR A 83 -3.25 15.22 -9.70
CA THR A 83 -3.36 15.72 -8.33
C THR A 83 -2.01 16.21 -7.80
N ILE A 84 -0.94 15.44 -8.01
CA ILE A 84 0.43 15.82 -7.63
C ILE A 84 0.86 17.10 -8.35
N MET A 85 0.63 17.18 -9.66
CA MET A 85 1.00 18.34 -10.48
C MET A 85 0.21 19.59 -10.10
N ALA A 86 -1.09 19.45 -9.82
CA ALA A 86 -1.93 20.57 -9.35
C ALA A 86 -1.51 21.10 -7.97
N ARG A 87 -1.02 20.22 -7.10
CA ARG A 87 -0.53 20.54 -5.75
C ARG A 87 0.91 21.06 -5.75
N ASP A 88 1.66 20.79 -6.83
CA ASP A 88 3.08 21.13 -6.99
C ASP A 88 3.99 20.47 -5.94
N SER A 89 3.61 19.29 -5.43
CA SER A 89 4.39 18.51 -4.47
C SER A 89 4.02 17.05 -4.48
N LEU A 90 5.02 16.18 -4.26
CA LEU A 90 4.86 14.73 -4.10
C LEU A 90 4.78 14.36 -2.62
N LYS A 91 3.70 13.72 -2.19
CA LYS A 91 3.58 13.14 -0.85
C LYS A 91 4.16 11.73 -0.85
N CYS A 92 5.37 11.57 -0.28
CA CYS A 92 6.06 10.28 -0.25
C CYS A 92 5.97 9.66 1.14
N GLY A 93 5.32 8.48 1.23
CA GLY A 93 5.25 7.65 2.42
C GLY A 93 6.53 6.85 2.61
N VAL A 94 7.26 7.10 3.69
CA VAL A 94 8.58 6.52 3.95
C VAL A 94 8.71 5.98 5.37
N LYS A 95 9.69 5.11 5.57
CA LYS A 95 10.17 4.70 6.88
C LYS A 95 11.23 5.69 7.40
N GLU A 96 11.39 5.79 8.72
CA GLU A 96 12.35 6.70 9.33
C GLU A 96 13.38 6.01 10.24
N SER A 97 13.20 4.71 10.50
CA SER A 97 13.99 3.97 11.49
C SER A 97 14.87 2.86 10.88
N GLN A 98 15.00 2.79 9.54
CA GLN A 98 15.76 1.72 8.90
C GLN A 98 16.98 2.23 8.15
N TRP A 99 18.15 1.95 8.69
CA TRP A 99 19.43 2.28 8.08
C TRP A 99 19.58 1.71 6.67
N GLY A 100 20.10 2.54 5.77
CA GLY A 100 20.33 2.18 4.37
C GLY A 100 19.07 2.21 3.48
N MET A 101 17.87 2.17 4.04
CA MET A 101 16.59 2.23 3.32
C MET A 101 15.87 3.56 3.56
N GLY A 102 15.10 3.68 4.63
CA GLY A 102 14.42 4.91 5.03
C GLY A 102 14.84 5.29 6.44
N PHE A 103 15.74 6.26 6.57
CA PHE A 103 16.29 6.69 7.83
C PHE A 103 16.25 8.21 8.00
N LEU A 104 15.78 8.66 9.17
CA LEU A 104 15.82 10.05 9.59
C LEU A 104 16.82 10.18 10.76
N SER A 105 17.89 10.95 10.54
CA SER A 105 18.87 11.21 11.59
C SER A 105 18.33 12.17 12.66
N THR A 106 19.00 12.23 13.79
CA THR A 106 18.70 13.19 14.88
C THR A 106 18.83 14.66 14.44
N ASP A 107 19.64 14.91 13.41
CA ASP A 107 19.84 16.24 12.81
C ASP A 107 18.77 16.57 11.73
N GLY A 108 17.78 15.70 11.57
CA GLY A 108 16.69 15.91 10.60
C GLY A 108 17.04 15.56 9.16
N VAL A 109 18.18 14.89 8.91
CA VAL A 109 18.61 14.49 7.57
C VAL A 109 18.03 13.13 7.21
N ARG A 110 17.31 13.06 6.09
CA ARG A 110 16.81 11.81 5.53
C ARG A 110 17.83 11.18 4.60
N SER A 111 17.98 9.86 4.69
CA SER A 111 18.94 9.11 3.87
C SER A 111 18.46 7.67 3.63
N GLY A 112 19.02 7.05 2.57
CA GLY A 112 18.79 5.66 2.23
C GLY A 112 18.11 5.48 0.89
N LEU A 113 18.03 4.22 0.44
CA LEU A 113 17.55 3.84 -0.88
C LEU A 113 16.11 4.33 -1.15
N ASP A 114 15.20 4.15 -0.20
CA ASP A 114 13.81 4.57 -0.31
C ASP A 114 13.69 6.10 -0.49
N ILE A 115 14.55 6.85 0.20
CA ILE A 115 14.58 8.33 0.10
C ILE A 115 15.04 8.76 -1.30
N GLU A 116 16.05 8.10 -1.85
CA GLU A 116 16.53 8.40 -3.20
C GLU A 116 15.52 7.99 -4.27
N TYR A 117 14.72 6.95 -4.07
CA TYR A 117 13.61 6.60 -4.97
C TYR A 117 12.50 7.68 -4.96
N CYS A 118 12.12 8.22 -3.80
CA CYS A 118 11.18 9.35 -3.74
C CYS A 118 11.69 10.55 -4.55
N LYS A 119 12.97 10.88 -4.39
CA LYS A 119 13.61 11.96 -5.15
C LYS A 119 13.64 11.69 -6.64
N ALA A 120 13.93 10.45 -7.04
CA ALA A 120 13.95 10.05 -8.45
C ALA A 120 12.55 10.15 -9.08
N ILE A 121 11.49 9.77 -8.36
CA ILE A 121 10.10 9.91 -8.82
C ILE A 121 9.75 11.38 -8.97
N ALA A 122 10.01 12.22 -7.97
CA ALA A 122 9.76 13.65 -8.03
C ALA A 122 10.44 14.27 -9.27
N ALA A 123 11.73 13.98 -9.50
CA ALA A 123 12.46 14.45 -10.66
C ALA A 123 11.87 13.93 -11.99
N ALA A 124 11.44 12.66 -12.03
CA ALA A 124 10.87 12.07 -13.24
C ALA A 124 9.54 12.70 -13.68
N ILE A 125 8.75 13.20 -12.71
CA ILE A 125 7.49 13.90 -12.99
C ILE A 125 7.68 15.43 -13.11
N GLY A 126 8.92 15.94 -13.04
CA GLY A 126 9.24 17.34 -13.25
C GLY A 126 9.22 18.21 -12.01
N LEU A 127 9.15 17.62 -10.81
CA LEU A 127 9.24 18.34 -9.53
C LEU A 127 10.71 18.48 -9.08
N ASP A 128 10.99 19.51 -8.28
CA ASP A 128 12.28 19.64 -7.62
C ASP A 128 12.40 18.61 -6.47
N PRO A 129 13.32 17.63 -6.56
CA PRO A 129 13.47 16.58 -5.56
C PRO A 129 13.99 17.07 -4.20
N MET A 130 14.44 18.32 -4.11
CA MET A 130 14.95 18.89 -2.87
C MET A 130 13.91 19.71 -2.10
N THR A 131 12.91 20.25 -2.79
CA THR A 131 11.96 21.21 -2.20
C THR A 131 10.49 20.83 -2.37
N GLN A 132 10.17 19.96 -3.35
CA GLN A 132 8.79 19.62 -3.68
C GLN A 132 8.40 18.18 -3.30
N ILE A 133 9.01 17.64 -2.23
CA ILE A 133 8.63 16.37 -1.63
C ILE A 133 8.13 16.63 -0.20
N GLU A 134 6.91 16.22 0.07
CA GLU A 134 6.35 16.11 1.41
C GLU A 134 6.63 14.71 1.95
N TRP A 135 7.45 14.64 2.99
CA TRP A 135 7.85 13.39 3.61
C TRP A 135 6.87 12.98 4.70
N ILE A 136 6.16 11.87 4.49
CA ILE A 136 5.14 11.40 5.43
C ILE A 136 5.60 10.09 6.06
N PRO A 137 5.80 10.04 7.38
CA PRO A 137 6.09 8.80 8.07
C PRO A 137 4.95 7.80 7.87
N ALA A 138 5.30 6.59 7.42
CA ALA A 138 4.34 5.51 7.24
C ALA A 138 4.82 4.26 7.98
N SER A 139 4.10 3.85 8.99
CA SER A 139 4.41 2.66 9.78
C SER A 139 4.07 1.36 9.03
N SER A 140 4.44 0.22 9.58
CA SER A 140 4.02 -1.06 9.00
C SER A 140 2.52 -1.29 9.10
N GLN A 141 1.85 -0.64 10.03
CA GLN A 141 0.44 -0.81 10.34
C GLN A 141 -0.46 0.11 9.51
N ASP A 142 -0.07 1.39 9.30
CA ASP A 142 -0.92 2.42 8.69
C ASP A 142 -0.60 2.73 7.21
N ARG A 143 0.52 2.25 6.68
CA ARG A 143 1.02 2.59 5.35
C ARG A 143 0.02 2.39 4.20
N PHE A 144 -0.76 1.31 4.25
CA PHE A 144 -1.74 1.01 3.20
C PHE A 144 -3.01 1.84 3.36
N GLU A 145 -3.42 2.14 4.60
CA GLU A 145 -4.52 3.04 4.87
C GLU A 145 -4.19 4.46 4.41
N LYS A 146 -2.97 4.94 4.67
CA LYS A 146 -2.48 6.24 4.18
C LYS A 146 -2.46 6.33 2.65
N LEU A 147 -2.12 5.23 1.97
CA LEU A 147 -2.17 5.18 0.51
C LEU A 147 -3.62 5.18 0.00
N ALA A 148 -4.48 4.35 0.59
CA ALA A 148 -5.88 4.24 0.20
C ALA A 148 -6.70 5.52 0.48
N SER A 149 -6.31 6.30 1.49
CA SER A 149 -6.93 7.58 1.85
C SER A 149 -6.31 8.81 1.16
N GLU A 150 -5.33 8.59 0.26
CA GLU A 150 -4.61 9.68 -0.45
C GLU A 150 -3.85 10.63 0.50
N GLU A 151 -3.58 10.19 1.73
CA GLU A 151 -2.66 10.90 2.62
C GLU A 151 -1.24 10.90 2.06
N ILE A 152 -0.87 9.83 1.32
CA ILE A 152 0.35 9.72 0.54
C ILE A 152 0.02 9.36 -0.92
N ASP A 153 0.80 9.88 -1.86
CA ASP A 153 0.66 9.58 -3.29
C ASP A 153 1.39 8.31 -3.69
N VAL A 154 2.55 8.09 -3.07
CA VAL A 154 3.41 6.92 -3.29
C VAL A 154 3.92 6.39 -1.96
N LEU A 155 3.99 5.09 -1.86
CA LEU A 155 4.55 4.39 -0.72
C LEU A 155 5.89 3.77 -1.12
N ILE A 156 6.99 4.31 -0.61
CA ILE A 156 8.34 3.82 -0.88
C ILE A 156 9.00 3.50 0.44
N ARG A 157 8.94 2.24 0.77
CA ARG A 157 9.55 1.69 1.98
C ARG A 157 9.75 0.19 1.81
N THR A 158 10.39 -0.46 2.77
CA THR A 158 10.58 -1.91 2.81
C THR A 158 9.22 -2.63 2.93
N THR A 159 8.49 -2.70 1.80
CA THR A 159 7.15 -3.29 1.72
C THR A 159 7.17 -4.47 0.77
N THR A 160 6.94 -5.67 1.29
CA THR A 160 6.92 -6.89 0.49
C THR A 160 5.72 -6.89 -0.46
N TRP A 161 5.97 -7.14 -1.73
CA TRP A 161 4.92 -7.38 -2.71
C TRP A 161 4.32 -8.78 -2.48
N THR A 162 3.05 -8.83 -2.20
CA THR A 162 2.29 -10.08 -2.09
C THR A 162 0.99 -9.97 -2.87
N THR A 163 0.49 -11.12 -3.35
CA THR A 163 -0.78 -11.16 -4.10
C THR A 163 -1.95 -10.58 -3.29
N SER A 164 -2.01 -10.86 -1.99
CA SER A 164 -3.07 -10.32 -1.13
C SER A 164 -2.98 -8.80 -0.99
N ARG A 165 -1.79 -8.24 -0.85
CA ARG A 165 -1.63 -6.78 -0.77
C ARG A 165 -1.98 -6.10 -2.08
N ASP A 166 -1.57 -6.67 -3.20
CA ASP A 166 -1.85 -6.14 -4.54
C ASP A 166 -3.34 -6.24 -4.89
N ALA A 167 -3.99 -7.36 -4.49
CA ALA A 167 -5.40 -7.60 -4.82
C ALA A 167 -6.40 -6.95 -3.87
N ASP A 168 -6.09 -6.88 -2.56
CA ASP A 168 -7.08 -6.61 -1.52
C ASP A 168 -6.97 -5.18 -0.92
N LEU A 169 -5.81 -4.51 -1.08
CA LEU A 169 -5.54 -3.26 -0.36
C LEU A 169 -5.72 -1.99 -1.21
N ASN A 170 -6.33 -2.10 -2.39
CA ASN A 170 -6.52 -0.99 -3.32
C ASN A 170 -5.21 -0.21 -3.58
N ALA A 171 -4.12 -0.95 -3.75
CA ALA A 171 -2.78 -0.44 -3.98
C ALA A 171 -2.11 -1.26 -5.09
N ASP A 172 -1.56 -0.60 -6.08
CA ASP A 172 -0.81 -1.23 -7.16
C ASP A 172 0.70 -1.17 -6.86
N PHE A 173 1.38 -2.31 -6.95
CA PHE A 173 2.83 -2.35 -6.88
C PHE A 173 3.45 -2.00 -8.24
N ALA A 174 4.10 -0.85 -8.33
CA ALA A 174 4.69 -0.38 -9.59
C ALA A 174 5.96 -1.15 -9.98
N GLY A 175 6.69 -1.72 -9.02
CA GLY A 175 7.89 -2.51 -9.29
C GLY A 175 8.65 -2.92 -8.03
N ILE A 176 9.58 -3.84 -8.23
CA ILE A 176 10.51 -4.30 -7.18
C ILE A 176 11.78 -3.45 -7.28
N ASN A 177 12.13 -2.78 -6.19
CA ASN A 177 13.33 -1.95 -6.09
C ASN A 177 14.47 -2.61 -5.30
N PHE A 178 14.16 -3.66 -4.53
CA PHE A 178 15.15 -4.40 -3.75
C PHE A 178 14.69 -5.83 -3.50
N TYR A 179 15.63 -6.78 -3.54
CA TYR A 179 15.40 -8.16 -3.13
C TYR A 179 15.90 -8.34 -1.71
N ASP A 180 15.03 -8.78 -0.84
CA ASP A 180 15.26 -8.90 0.59
C ASP A 180 14.89 -10.31 1.09
N GLY A 181 15.10 -10.66 2.36
CA GLY A 181 14.74 -11.95 2.94
C GLY A 181 14.70 -11.89 4.47
N GLN A 182 14.29 -12.95 5.17
CA GLN A 182 14.16 -13.00 6.62
C GLN A 182 15.36 -13.64 7.31
N GLY A 183 15.80 -13.06 8.42
CA GLY A 183 16.84 -13.62 9.28
C GLY A 183 16.47 -13.53 10.76
N ILE A 184 17.14 -14.30 11.59
CA ILE A 184 16.97 -14.29 13.04
C ILE A 184 18.20 -13.65 13.66
N LEU A 185 17.99 -12.57 14.40
CA LEU A 185 19.03 -11.91 15.20
C LEU A 185 18.92 -12.37 16.65
N ILE A 186 20.01 -12.83 17.22
CA ILE A 186 20.07 -13.37 18.59
C ILE A 186 21.11 -12.59 19.38
N ARG A 187 20.82 -12.36 20.65
CA ARG A 187 21.83 -11.79 21.59
C ARG A 187 23.04 -12.72 21.69
N GLY A 188 24.24 -12.13 21.63
CA GLY A 188 25.47 -12.90 21.68
C GLY A 188 25.65 -13.72 22.98
N ASP A 189 25.13 -13.22 24.10
CA ASP A 189 25.17 -13.92 25.40
C ASP A 189 24.09 -15.00 25.54
N ALA A 190 23.06 -14.99 24.69
CA ALA A 190 22.01 -16.02 24.66
C ALA A 190 22.41 -17.24 23.80
N VAL A 191 23.55 -17.19 23.12
CA VAL A 191 24.04 -18.29 22.30
C VAL A 191 24.71 -19.33 23.19
N ASN A 192 23.99 -20.38 23.54
CA ASN A 192 24.49 -21.47 24.38
C ASN A 192 25.51 -22.37 23.64
N ASN A 193 25.64 -22.23 22.33
CA ASN A 193 26.60 -22.99 21.52
C ASN A 193 27.20 -22.08 20.42
N PRO A 194 28.30 -21.40 20.67
CA PRO A 194 28.92 -20.45 19.73
C PRO A 194 29.46 -21.07 18.44
N GLY A 195 29.33 -22.37 18.24
CA GLY A 195 29.71 -23.09 17.01
C GLY A 195 28.53 -23.69 16.24
N ALA A 196 27.30 -23.38 16.62
CA ALA A 196 26.13 -23.89 15.90
C ALA A 196 25.91 -23.08 14.62
N ASP A 197 26.11 -23.70 13.47
CA ASP A 197 25.88 -23.11 12.14
C ASP A 197 24.38 -22.97 11.81
N SER A 198 23.49 -23.51 12.64
CA SER A 198 22.04 -23.43 12.46
C SER A 198 21.30 -23.49 13.78
N TYR A 199 20.32 -22.59 13.94
CA TYR A 199 19.34 -22.66 15.01
C TYR A 199 18.18 -23.54 14.57
N THR A 200 18.07 -24.70 15.19
CA THR A 200 16.94 -25.59 14.99
C THR A 200 15.70 -25.06 15.73
N SER A 201 14.53 -25.48 15.29
CA SER A 201 13.27 -25.14 15.95
C SER A 201 13.28 -25.46 17.46
N SER A 202 13.94 -26.55 17.84
CA SER A 202 14.09 -26.96 19.25
C SER A 202 14.95 -26.00 20.07
N ALA A 203 15.96 -25.35 19.47
CA ALA A 203 16.80 -24.36 20.15
C ALA A 203 16.05 -23.04 20.46
N LEU A 204 15.00 -22.75 19.71
CA LEU A 204 14.17 -21.54 19.85
C LEU A 204 12.90 -21.78 20.67
N SER A 205 12.64 -23.02 21.09
CA SER A 205 11.48 -23.36 21.91
C SER A 205 11.48 -22.57 23.22
N GLY A 206 10.38 -21.87 23.48
CA GLY A 206 10.20 -21.04 24.66
C GLY A 206 10.97 -19.69 24.64
N ALA A 207 11.74 -19.40 23.58
CA ALA A 207 12.35 -18.09 23.42
C ALA A 207 11.31 -17.05 22.99
N ASN A 208 11.33 -15.87 23.61
CA ASN A 208 10.52 -14.73 23.10
C ASN A 208 11.11 -14.20 21.80
N ILE A 209 10.30 -14.19 20.74
CA ILE A 209 10.72 -13.71 19.42
C ILE A 209 10.02 -12.39 19.12
N CYS A 210 10.79 -11.31 18.93
CA CYS A 210 10.24 -10.01 18.52
C CYS A 210 10.08 -9.94 17.01
N VAL A 211 8.98 -9.33 16.55
CA VAL A 211 8.70 -9.11 15.14
C VAL A 211 7.91 -7.82 14.94
N GLY A 212 8.15 -7.11 13.83
CA GLY A 212 7.38 -5.92 13.48
C GLY A 212 5.92 -6.27 13.19
N THR A 213 4.98 -5.63 13.89
CA THR A 213 3.55 -5.82 13.69
C THR A 213 3.10 -5.29 12.32
N GLY A 214 2.17 -6.00 11.66
CA GLY A 214 1.64 -5.65 10.33
C GLY A 214 2.62 -5.98 9.17
N THR A 215 3.63 -6.83 9.41
CA THR A 215 4.60 -7.27 8.42
C THR A 215 4.30 -8.68 7.90
N THR A 216 4.82 -9.00 6.71
CA THR A 216 4.84 -10.39 6.23
C THR A 216 5.68 -11.29 7.12
N THR A 217 6.70 -10.73 7.77
CA THR A 217 7.56 -11.43 8.72
C THR A 217 6.77 -11.95 9.91
N GLU A 218 5.81 -11.18 10.43
CA GLU A 218 4.92 -11.60 11.52
C GLU A 218 4.10 -12.83 11.12
N GLY A 219 3.47 -12.79 9.93
CA GLY A 219 2.71 -13.94 9.41
C GLY A 219 3.60 -15.17 9.19
N ASN A 220 4.73 -15.00 8.51
CA ASN A 220 5.67 -16.08 8.24
C ASN A 220 6.24 -16.70 9.53
N LEU A 221 6.50 -15.88 10.56
CA LEU A 221 6.95 -16.38 11.87
C LEU A 221 5.86 -17.19 12.57
N ALA A 222 4.61 -16.75 12.51
CA ALA A 222 3.49 -17.48 13.09
C ALA A 222 3.29 -18.85 12.41
N ASP A 223 3.35 -18.88 11.08
CA ASP A 223 3.26 -20.12 10.29
C ASP A 223 4.43 -21.06 10.59
N TRP A 224 5.66 -20.54 10.61
CA TRP A 224 6.85 -21.31 10.93
C TRP A 224 6.78 -21.90 12.35
N ASN A 225 6.36 -21.10 13.33
CA ASN A 225 6.18 -21.53 14.71
C ASN A 225 5.16 -22.69 14.82
N THR A 226 4.07 -22.58 14.07
CA THR A 226 3.01 -23.61 14.02
C THR A 226 3.50 -24.89 13.33
N VAL A 227 4.04 -24.78 12.12
CA VAL A 227 4.49 -25.92 11.31
C VAL A 227 5.59 -26.71 12.01
N ASN A 228 6.50 -26.03 12.70
CA ASN A 228 7.62 -26.68 13.38
C ASN A 228 7.34 -26.98 14.86
N SER A 229 6.14 -26.67 15.36
CA SER A 229 5.74 -26.90 16.75
C SER A 229 6.74 -26.30 17.76
N VAL A 230 7.26 -25.09 17.46
CA VAL A 230 8.32 -24.47 18.26
C VAL A 230 7.80 -23.98 19.60
N GLY A 231 6.58 -23.46 19.66
CA GLY A 231 5.98 -22.92 20.86
C GLY A 231 6.67 -21.64 21.37
N ALA A 232 7.33 -20.89 20.48
CA ALA A 232 7.99 -19.62 20.83
C ALA A 232 6.95 -18.50 20.96
N PRO A 233 6.87 -17.79 22.11
CA PRO A 233 6.04 -16.59 22.23
C PRO A 233 6.48 -15.50 21.25
N VAL A 234 5.53 -14.92 20.52
CA VAL A 234 5.77 -13.82 19.57
C VAL A 234 5.44 -12.50 20.24
N VAL A 235 6.37 -11.55 20.18
CA VAL A 235 6.24 -10.21 20.76
C VAL A 235 6.22 -9.20 19.62
N GLY A 236 5.07 -8.56 19.39
CA GLY A 236 4.93 -7.50 18.39
C GLY A 236 5.66 -6.22 18.82
N VAL A 237 6.39 -5.60 17.90
CA VAL A 237 7.03 -4.29 18.08
C VAL A 237 6.63 -3.36 16.94
N ALA A 238 6.68 -2.05 17.18
CA ALA A 238 6.26 -1.07 16.17
C ALA A 238 7.26 -0.98 15.01
N ASP A 239 8.55 -1.04 15.30
CA ASP A 239 9.59 -0.92 14.29
C ASP A 239 10.92 -1.63 14.69
N ALA A 240 11.92 -1.52 13.81
CA ALA A 240 13.22 -2.14 14.02
C ALA A 240 14.01 -1.53 15.19
N ALA A 241 13.81 -0.24 15.48
CA ALA A 241 14.49 0.44 16.60
C ALA A 241 13.98 -0.11 17.93
N GLU A 242 12.65 -0.21 18.11
CA GLU A 242 12.03 -0.83 19.28
C GLU A 242 12.43 -2.30 19.41
N GLY A 243 12.43 -3.06 18.31
CA GLY A 243 12.85 -4.46 18.29
C GLY A 243 14.30 -4.64 18.75
N THR A 244 15.20 -3.78 18.30
CA THR A 244 16.61 -3.81 18.73
C THR A 244 16.76 -3.45 20.20
N GLN A 245 16.08 -2.41 20.67
CA GLN A 245 16.09 -2.03 22.09
C GLN A 245 15.55 -3.16 22.98
N THR A 246 14.45 -3.78 22.57
CA THR A 246 13.83 -4.91 23.28
C THR A 246 14.75 -6.14 23.29
N LEU A 247 15.53 -6.35 22.23
CA LEU A 247 16.49 -7.44 22.15
C LEU A 247 17.64 -7.28 23.14
N VAL A 248 18.14 -6.06 23.35
CA VAL A 248 19.32 -5.79 24.20
C VAL A 248 18.98 -5.48 25.65
N ALA A 249 17.71 -5.21 25.98
CA ALA A 249 17.22 -5.02 27.34
C ALA A 249 17.15 -6.34 28.11
#